data_3858656103de0668126d01b2149caac6
#
_entry.id   3858656103de0668126d01b2149caac6
#
_cell.length_a   1.000
_cell.length_b   1.000
_cell.length_c   1.000
_cell.angle_alpha   90.00
_cell.angle_beta   90.00
_cell.angle_gamma   90.00
#
_symmetry.space_group_name_H-M   'P 1'
#
loop_
_entity.id
_entity.type
_entity.pdbx_description
1 polymer ?
#
loop_
_entity_poly.entity_id
_entity_poly.type
_entity_poly.pdbx_seq_one_letter_code
_entity_poly.pdbx_strand_id
1 'polypeptide(L)'
;MEIEIANSYVQLKDPELKIHQIITSIQNSRYTIADGILSIVICDEATICRIHEQFLGDPSPTDVITFPGEFNDNFTGEIFISADQAKKNAHEFKTSFDHEMTLYLVHGCLHLHGLNDKTESEKNAMRKGEEELLTKIKKEVQAPPFSLC
;
A
#
# COMPACT_ATOMS: atom_id res chain seq x y z
N MET A 1 -14.70 3.04 -8.43
CA MET A 1 -13.51 3.64 -7.81
C MET A 1 -12.52 4.04 -8.90
N GLU A 2 -12.05 5.26 -8.84
CA GLU A 2 -10.99 5.72 -9.72
C GLU A 2 -9.64 5.58 -9.03
N ILE A 3 -8.66 5.01 -9.71
CA ILE A 3 -7.33 4.78 -9.16
C ILE A 3 -6.34 5.63 -9.95
N GLU A 4 -5.64 6.52 -9.26
CA GLU A 4 -4.58 7.33 -9.84
C GLU A 4 -3.25 6.79 -9.34
N ILE A 5 -2.34 6.47 -10.25
CA ILE A 5 -1.05 5.88 -9.91
C ILE A 5 0.07 6.81 -10.39
N ALA A 6 0.91 7.24 -9.45
CA ALA A 6 2.11 8.01 -9.76
C ALA A 6 3.32 7.15 -9.38
N ASN A 7 4.05 6.67 -10.39
CA ASN A 7 5.26 5.91 -10.18
C ASN A 7 6.47 6.79 -10.49
N SER A 8 7.12 7.29 -9.45
CA SER A 8 8.35 8.06 -9.58
C SER A 8 9.61 7.21 -9.39
N TYR A 9 9.43 5.89 -9.24
CA TYR A 9 10.54 4.97 -9.05
C TYR A 9 10.95 4.37 -10.40
N VAL A 10 11.99 4.90 -10.99
CA VAL A 10 12.40 4.62 -12.38
C VAL A 10 12.63 3.14 -12.66
N GLN A 11 13.16 2.40 -11.67
CA GLN A 11 13.51 0.99 -11.83
C GLN A 11 12.31 0.05 -11.71
N LEU A 12 11.15 0.54 -11.31
CA LEU A 12 9.96 -0.28 -11.20
C LEU A 12 9.32 -0.46 -12.57
N LYS A 13 9.14 -1.71 -12.98
CA LYS A 13 8.38 -2.02 -14.20
C LYS A 13 6.92 -1.67 -13.97
N ASP A 14 6.22 -1.37 -15.05
CA ASP A 14 4.83 -0.94 -15.06
C ASP A 14 3.97 -1.67 -14.00
N PRO A 15 3.57 -0.99 -12.92
CA PRO A 15 2.85 -1.62 -11.83
C PRO A 15 1.32 -1.55 -11.95
N GLU A 16 0.81 -0.90 -12.99
CA GLU A 16 -0.60 -0.48 -13.03
C GLU A 16 -1.56 -1.66 -13.02
N LEU A 17 -1.33 -2.66 -13.87
CA LEU A 17 -2.23 -3.81 -13.94
C LEU A 17 -2.29 -4.55 -12.60
N LYS A 18 -1.13 -4.77 -11.98
CA LYS A 18 -1.05 -5.44 -10.69
C LYS A 18 -1.81 -4.68 -9.62
N ILE A 19 -1.62 -3.37 -9.56
CA ILE A 19 -2.31 -2.52 -8.58
C ILE A 19 -3.83 -2.57 -8.79
N HIS A 20 -4.29 -2.41 -10.03
CA HIS A 20 -5.72 -2.47 -10.33
C HIS A 20 -6.34 -3.80 -9.91
N GLN A 21 -5.68 -4.92 -10.19
CA GLN A 21 -6.18 -6.23 -9.81
C GLN A 21 -6.19 -6.42 -8.29
N ILE A 22 -5.17 -5.92 -7.58
CA ILE A 22 -5.14 -5.96 -6.12
C ILE A 22 -6.32 -5.19 -5.54
N ILE A 23 -6.55 -3.96 -6.01
CA ILE A 23 -7.64 -3.13 -5.49
C ILE A 23 -8.99 -3.79 -5.80
N THR A 24 -9.18 -4.36 -6.97
CA THR A 24 -10.40 -5.09 -7.30
C THR A 24 -10.63 -6.25 -6.32
N SER A 25 -9.59 -7.01 -6.01
CA SER A 25 -9.68 -8.11 -5.05
C SER A 25 -10.06 -7.61 -3.66
N ILE A 26 -9.47 -6.48 -3.22
CA ILE A 26 -9.80 -5.87 -1.92
C ILE A 26 -11.27 -5.41 -1.90
N GLN A 27 -11.74 -4.77 -2.98
CA GLN A 27 -13.12 -4.30 -3.07
C GLN A 27 -14.15 -5.43 -3.13
N ASN A 28 -13.73 -6.63 -3.46
CA ASN A 28 -14.57 -7.83 -3.41
C ASN A 28 -14.43 -8.61 -2.10
N SER A 29 -13.78 -8.02 -1.11
CA SER A 29 -13.59 -8.61 0.21
C SER A 29 -14.48 -7.91 1.24
N ARG A 30 -14.38 -8.34 2.50
CA ARG A 30 -15.05 -7.64 3.61
C ARG A 30 -14.32 -6.37 4.04
N TYR A 31 -13.15 -6.09 3.49
CA TYR A 31 -12.35 -4.91 3.83
C TYR A 31 -12.48 -3.82 2.75
N THR A 32 -13.68 -3.58 2.29
CA THR A 32 -13.93 -2.58 1.25
C THR A 32 -13.53 -1.18 1.69
N ILE A 33 -13.11 -0.38 0.72
CA ILE A 33 -12.78 1.03 0.89
C ILE A 33 -13.93 1.84 0.29
N ALA A 34 -14.21 3.02 0.87
CA ALA A 34 -15.22 3.92 0.33
C ALA A 34 -14.92 4.25 -1.14
N ASP A 35 -15.97 4.34 -1.95
CA ASP A 35 -15.83 4.68 -3.35
C ASP A 35 -15.34 6.14 -3.51
N GLY A 36 -14.61 6.39 -4.59
CA GLY A 36 -14.03 7.71 -4.85
C GLY A 36 -12.70 7.56 -5.56
N ILE A 37 -11.84 8.54 -5.38
CA ILE A 37 -10.50 8.58 -5.99
C ILE A 37 -9.47 8.07 -4.98
N LEU A 38 -8.75 7.02 -5.35
CA LEU A 38 -7.64 6.49 -4.57
C LEU A 38 -6.34 6.81 -5.30
N SER A 39 -5.46 7.58 -4.65
CA SER A 39 -4.14 7.92 -5.19
C SER A 39 -3.09 7.00 -4.58
N ILE A 40 -2.27 6.38 -5.43
CA ILE A 40 -1.17 5.51 -5.02
C ILE A 40 0.11 6.07 -5.62
N VAL A 41 1.05 6.42 -4.75
CA VAL A 41 2.34 7.00 -5.13
C VAL A 41 3.46 6.03 -4.74
N ILE A 42 4.24 5.61 -5.72
CA ILE A 42 5.41 4.76 -5.48
C ILE A 42 6.64 5.66 -5.60
N CYS A 43 7.44 5.69 -4.55
CA CYS A 43 8.56 6.63 -4.45
C CYS A 43 9.80 5.98 -3.85
N ASP A 44 10.89 6.73 -3.81
CA ASP A 44 12.14 6.32 -3.20
C ASP A 44 12.20 6.70 -1.72
N GLU A 45 13.27 6.27 -1.05
CA GLU A 45 13.48 6.52 0.38
C GLU A 45 13.56 8.02 0.69
N ALA A 46 14.27 8.78 -0.12
CA ALA A 46 14.42 10.23 0.12
C ALA A 46 13.06 10.93 0.09
N THR A 47 12.21 10.58 -0.85
CA THR A 47 10.88 11.15 -0.99
C THR A 47 9.99 10.79 0.20
N ILE A 48 9.96 9.52 0.60
CA ILE A 48 9.09 9.12 1.70
C ILE A 48 9.56 9.67 3.04
N CYS A 49 10.88 9.84 3.23
CA CYS A 49 11.42 10.52 4.42
C CYS A 49 10.96 11.97 4.50
N ARG A 50 10.95 12.69 3.39
CA ARG A 50 10.46 14.08 3.35
C ARG A 50 8.97 14.17 3.70
N ILE A 51 8.18 13.27 3.17
CA ILE A 51 6.74 13.22 3.45
C ILE A 51 6.49 12.88 4.91
N HIS A 52 7.22 11.91 5.44
CA HIS A 52 7.13 11.47 6.82
C HIS A 52 7.49 12.62 7.78
N GLU A 53 8.55 13.37 7.49
CA GLU A 53 8.94 14.54 8.26
C GLU A 53 7.93 15.67 8.15
N GLN A 54 7.50 15.99 6.93
CA GLN A 54 6.61 17.12 6.68
C GLN A 54 5.24 16.96 7.35
N PHE A 55 4.68 15.77 7.30
CA PHE A 55 3.30 15.52 7.75
C PHE A 55 3.21 14.85 9.12
N LEU A 56 4.24 14.12 9.56
CA LEU A 56 4.22 13.36 10.81
C LEU A 56 5.34 13.76 11.77
N GLY A 57 6.21 14.68 11.37
CA GLY A 57 7.30 15.18 12.20
C GLY A 57 8.43 14.18 12.43
N ASP A 58 8.51 13.14 11.64
CA ASP A 58 9.50 12.07 11.78
C ASP A 58 10.30 11.95 10.48
N PRO A 59 11.62 12.24 10.49
CA PRO A 59 12.44 12.15 9.29
C PRO A 59 12.94 10.74 8.96
N SER A 60 12.62 9.74 9.78
CA SER A 60 13.11 8.38 9.57
C SER A 60 12.43 7.72 8.37
N PRO A 61 13.10 6.72 7.74
CA PRO A 61 12.50 5.94 6.68
C PRO A 61 11.29 5.15 7.18
N THR A 62 10.32 4.95 6.28
CA THR A 62 9.17 4.09 6.54
C THR A 62 8.82 3.35 5.25
N ASP A 63 7.96 2.36 5.36
CA ASP A 63 7.55 1.53 4.23
C ASP A 63 6.32 2.11 3.50
N VAL A 64 5.33 2.57 4.25
CA VAL A 64 4.08 3.07 3.70
C VAL A 64 3.52 4.18 4.58
N ILE A 65 2.93 5.20 3.95
CA ILE A 65 2.21 6.27 4.64
C ILE A 65 0.84 6.39 3.99
N THR A 66 -0.21 6.43 4.80
CA THR A 66 -1.59 6.51 4.33
C THR A 66 -2.26 7.77 4.86
N PHE A 67 -2.83 8.55 3.95
CA PHE A 67 -3.63 9.72 4.27
C PHE A 67 -5.07 9.46 3.88
N PRO A 68 -6.02 9.40 4.83
CA PRO A 68 -7.43 9.26 4.49
C PRO A 68 -7.93 10.52 3.78
N GLY A 69 -8.87 10.34 2.87
CA GLY A 69 -9.51 11.45 2.17
C GLY A 69 -10.52 12.17 3.05
N GLU A 70 -10.91 13.37 2.61
CA GLU A 70 -11.94 14.14 3.27
C GLU A 70 -13.30 13.87 2.64
N PHE A 71 -14.36 13.98 3.45
CA PHE A 71 -15.72 13.60 3.07
C PHE A 71 -16.29 14.37 1.87
N ASN A 72 -15.80 15.58 1.59
CA ASN A 72 -16.43 16.46 0.61
C ASN A 72 -15.79 16.44 -0.77
N ASP A 73 -14.69 15.72 -0.97
CA ASP A 73 -13.88 15.83 -2.18
C ASP A 73 -13.95 14.61 -3.09
N ASN A 74 -14.83 13.65 -2.80
CA ASN A 74 -14.86 12.37 -3.50
C ASN A 74 -13.48 11.68 -3.55
N PHE A 75 -12.64 12.00 -2.58
CA PHE A 75 -11.26 11.51 -2.46
C PHE A 75 -11.20 10.48 -1.35
N THR A 76 -10.90 9.24 -1.72
CA THR A 76 -10.85 8.12 -0.76
C THR A 76 -9.61 8.16 0.12
N GLY A 77 -8.48 8.53 -0.47
CA GLY A 77 -7.23 8.62 0.26
C GLY A 77 -6.02 8.54 -0.64
N GLU A 78 -4.85 8.67 -0.01
CA GLU A 78 -3.57 8.59 -0.72
C GLU A 78 -2.62 7.68 0.03
N ILE A 79 -1.97 6.78 -0.69
CA ILE A 79 -1.03 5.81 -0.14
C ILE A 79 0.33 6.03 -0.80
N PHE A 80 1.35 6.34 0.03
CA PHE A 80 2.74 6.45 -0.42
C PHE A 80 3.47 5.17 -0.05
N ILE A 81 4.12 4.54 -1.03
CA ILE A 81 4.83 3.27 -0.86
C ILE A 81 6.29 3.48 -1.23
N SER A 82 7.21 3.09 -0.33
CA SER A 82 8.64 3.14 -0.58
C SER A 82 9.12 1.85 -1.25
N ALA A 83 9.50 1.93 -2.52
CA ALA A 83 10.08 0.79 -3.22
C ALA A 83 11.45 0.43 -2.65
N ASP A 84 12.23 1.42 -2.19
CA ASP A 84 13.52 1.15 -1.54
C ASP A 84 13.34 0.32 -0.27
N GLN A 85 12.35 0.65 0.54
CA GLN A 85 12.09 -0.10 1.78
C GLN A 85 11.62 -1.52 1.46
N ALA A 86 10.84 -1.69 0.39
CA ALA A 86 10.42 -3.02 -0.06
C ALA A 86 11.63 -3.89 -0.45
N LYS A 87 12.63 -3.30 -1.11
CA LYS A 87 13.87 -4.01 -1.43
C LYS A 87 14.62 -4.43 -0.17
N LYS A 88 14.76 -3.51 0.77
CA LYS A 88 15.48 -3.77 2.03
C LYS A 88 14.78 -4.84 2.85
N ASN A 89 13.47 -4.72 3.02
CA ASN A 89 12.70 -5.66 3.82
C ASN A 89 12.63 -7.04 3.18
N ALA A 90 12.56 -7.12 1.86
CA ALA A 90 12.59 -8.40 1.15
C ALA A 90 13.90 -9.16 1.47
N HIS A 91 15.01 -8.44 1.47
CA HIS A 91 16.30 -9.04 1.80
C HIS A 91 16.37 -9.43 3.28
N GLU A 92 15.98 -8.52 4.17
CA GLU A 92 16.07 -8.73 5.62
C GLU A 92 15.16 -9.85 6.10
N PHE A 93 13.91 -9.89 5.63
CA PHE A 93 12.92 -10.87 6.09
C PHE A 93 12.82 -12.12 5.21
N LYS A 94 13.71 -12.23 4.20
CA LYS A 94 13.72 -13.37 3.26
C LYS A 94 12.39 -13.58 2.57
N THR A 95 11.79 -12.47 2.16
CA THR A 95 10.59 -12.45 1.33
C THR A 95 10.95 -11.98 -0.07
N SER A 96 9.96 -11.66 -0.90
CA SER A 96 10.19 -11.11 -2.23
C SER A 96 9.83 -9.63 -2.28
N PHE A 97 10.40 -8.92 -3.24
CA PHE A 97 10.04 -7.54 -3.52
C PHE A 97 8.53 -7.43 -3.78
N ASP A 98 7.99 -8.37 -4.58
CA ASP A 98 6.55 -8.41 -4.88
C ASP A 98 5.72 -8.57 -3.61
N HIS A 99 6.14 -9.44 -2.71
CA HIS A 99 5.43 -9.66 -1.44
C HIS A 99 5.39 -8.37 -0.61
N GLU A 100 6.54 -7.71 -0.48
CA GLU A 100 6.62 -6.48 0.34
C GLU A 100 5.78 -5.35 -0.28
N MET A 101 5.86 -5.15 -1.59
CA MET A 101 5.06 -4.13 -2.27
C MET A 101 3.55 -4.40 -2.10
N THR A 102 3.14 -5.65 -2.27
CA THR A 102 1.75 -6.06 -2.09
C THR A 102 1.30 -5.84 -0.65
N LEU A 103 2.13 -6.21 0.31
CA LEU A 103 1.83 -6.02 1.74
C LEU A 103 1.62 -4.55 2.09
N TYR A 104 2.47 -3.65 1.57
CA TYR A 104 2.35 -2.22 1.87
C TYR A 104 1.05 -1.64 1.29
N LEU A 105 0.70 -2.04 0.07
CA LEU A 105 -0.55 -1.60 -0.53
C LEU A 105 -1.77 -2.11 0.26
N VAL A 106 -1.76 -3.38 0.64
CA VAL A 106 -2.80 -3.99 1.48
C VAL A 106 -2.92 -3.26 2.82
N HIS A 107 -1.79 -3.02 3.48
CA HIS A 107 -1.75 -2.33 4.78
C HIS A 107 -2.37 -0.93 4.69
N GLY A 108 -1.99 -0.17 3.65
CA GLY A 108 -2.56 1.15 3.42
C GLY A 108 -4.08 1.09 3.17
N CYS A 109 -4.53 0.12 2.39
CA CYS A 109 -5.95 -0.07 2.14
C CYS A 109 -6.72 -0.44 3.42
N LEU A 110 -6.14 -1.24 4.29
CA LEU A 110 -6.76 -1.60 5.56
C LEU A 110 -6.91 -0.38 6.48
N HIS A 111 -5.94 0.54 6.47
CA HIS A 111 -6.09 1.82 7.16
C HIS A 111 -7.26 2.62 6.58
N LEU A 112 -7.40 2.68 5.27
CA LEU A 112 -8.49 3.39 4.62
C LEU A 112 -9.85 2.73 4.88
N HIS A 113 -9.87 1.42 5.09
CA HIS A 113 -11.07 0.70 5.51
C HIS A 113 -11.50 1.09 6.92
N GLY A 114 -10.55 1.49 7.77
CA GLY A 114 -10.82 1.92 9.13
C GLY A 114 -10.07 1.17 10.22
N LEU A 115 -9.15 0.26 9.84
CA LEU A 115 -8.33 -0.42 10.85
C LEU A 115 -7.16 0.47 11.27
N ASN A 116 -6.88 0.43 12.57
CA ASN A 116 -5.71 1.10 13.16
C ASN A 116 -4.65 0.06 13.53
N ASP A 117 -3.50 0.51 14.04
CA ASP A 117 -2.40 -0.38 14.41
C ASP A 117 -1.59 0.10 15.61
N LYS A 118 -2.25 0.88 16.50
CA LYS A 118 -1.58 1.47 17.68
C LYS A 118 -1.65 0.57 18.91
N THR A 119 -2.83 0.02 19.21
CA THR A 119 -3.01 -0.88 20.35
C THR A 119 -2.71 -2.33 19.95
N GLU A 120 -2.50 -3.20 20.93
CA GLU A 120 -2.25 -4.61 20.67
C GLU A 120 -3.42 -5.27 19.95
N SER A 121 -4.64 -4.95 20.37
CA SER A 121 -5.86 -5.43 19.72
C SER A 121 -5.96 -4.95 18.27
N GLU A 122 -5.64 -3.68 18.02
CA GLU A 122 -5.63 -3.11 16.67
C GLU A 122 -4.59 -3.76 15.78
N LYS A 123 -3.37 -3.99 16.31
CA LYS A 123 -2.31 -4.67 15.58
C LYS A 123 -2.70 -6.09 15.20
N ASN A 124 -3.39 -6.80 16.08
CA ASN A 124 -3.86 -8.15 15.80
C ASN A 124 -4.92 -8.14 14.70
N ALA A 125 -5.86 -7.20 14.73
CA ALA A 125 -6.88 -7.05 13.70
C ALA A 125 -6.24 -6.69 12.34
N MET A 126 -5.25 -5.82 12.35
CA MET A 126 -4.50 -5.44 11.14
C MET A 126 -3.78 -6.64 10.53
N ARG A 127 -3.06 -7.41 11.35
CA ARG A 127 -2.36 -8.62 10.87
C ARG A 127 -3.33 -9.63 10.29
N LYS A 128 -4.49 -9.83 10.94
CA LYS A 128 -5.51 -10.74 10.43
C LYS A 128 -6.03 -10.29 9.06
N GLY A 129 -6.30 -9.00 8.92
CA GLY A 129 -6.74 -8.42 7.64
C GLY A 129 -5.68 -8.58 6.56
N GLU A 130 -4.41 -8.33 6.90
CA GLU A 130 -3.30 -8.53 5.96
C GLU A 130 -3.22 -9.97 5.48
N GLU A 131 -3.28 -10.93 6.38
CA GLU A 131 -3.21 -12.35 6.05
C GLU A 131 -4.37 -12.79 5.16
N GLU A 132 -5.59 -12.36 5.48
CA GLU A 132 -6.77 -12.69 4.68
C GLU A 132 -6.66 -12.11 3.27
N LEU A 133 -6.27 -10.85 3.15
CA LEU A 133 -6.17 -10.19 1.85
C LEU A 133 -5.00 -10.72 1.03
N LEU A 134 -3.86 -10.99 1.64
CA LEU A 134 -2.73 -11.57 0.92
C LEU A 134 -3.08 -12.94 0.36
N THR A 135 -3.79 -13.77 1.13
CA THR A 135 -4.24 -15.07 0.68
C THR A 135 -5.22 -14.96 -0.50
N LYS A 136 -6.17 -14.03 -0.41
CA LYS A 136 -7.15 -13.78 -1.46
C LYS A 136 -6.49 -13.27 -2.74
N ILE A 137 -5.58 -12.31 -2.61
CA ILE A 137 -4.84 -11.73 -3.73
C ILE A 137 -4.01 -12.80 -4.43
N LYS A 138 -3.34 -13.66 -3.68
CA LYS A 138 -2.54 -14.74 -4.25
C LYS A 138 -3.37 -15.66 -5.15
N LYS A 139 -4.64 -15.88 -4.80
CA LYS A 139 -5.55 -16.72 -5.59
C LYS A 139 -6.16 -16.01 -6.79
N GLU A 140 -6.47 -14.73 -6.65
CA GLU A 140 -7.28 -13.99 -7.62
C GLU A 140 -6.48 -13.14 -8.61
N VAL A 141 -5.34 -12.60 -8.17
CA VAL A 141 -4.56 -11.66 -8.99
C VAL A 141 -3.61 -12.43 -9.89
N GLN A 142 -3.75 -12.24 -11.20
CA GLN A 142 -2.97 -12.96 -12.21
C GLN A 142 -1.93 -12.09 -12.91
N ALA A 143 -1.94 -10.78 -12.67
CA ALA A 143 -0.95 -9.89 -13.25
C ALA A 143 0.47 -10.31 -12.83
N PRO A 144 1.49 -10.02 -13.66
CA PRO A 144 2.87 -10.30 -13.29
C PRO A 144 3.22 -9.63 -11.96
N PRO A 145 4.12 -10.23 -11.16
CA PRO A 145 4.53 -9.65 -9.88
C PRO A 145 5.19 -8.28 -10.07
N PHE A 146 5.13 -7.46 -9.03
CA PHE A 146 5.97 -6.26 -9.00
C PHE A 146 7.42 -6.65 -9.19
N SER A 147 8.11 -5.98 -10.11
CA SER A 147 9.49 -6.33 -10.42
C SER A 147 10.28 -5.08 -10.81
N LEU A 148 11.60 -5.21 -10.68
CA LEU A 148 12.53 -4.15 -11.01
C LEU A 148 13.14 -4.41 -12.39
N CYS A 149 13.43 -3.31 -13.06
CA CYS A 149 14.13 -3.37 -14.36
C CYS A 149 15.58 -3.80 -14.19
#